data_5dc580a39272b02e15657403ac465b7f
#
_entry.id   5dc580a39272b02e15657403ac465b7f
#
_cell.length_a   1.000
_cell.length_b   1.000
_cell.length_c   1.000
_cell.angle_alpha   90.00
_cell.angle_beta   90.00
_cell.angle_gamma   90.00
#
_symmetry.space_group_name_H-M   'P 1'
#
loop_
_entity.id
_entity.type
_entity.pdbx_description
1 polymer ?
#
loop_
_entity_poly.entity_id
_entity_poly.type
_entity_poly.pdbx_seq_one_letter_code
_entity_poly.pdbx_strand_id
1 'polypeptide(L)'
;IIALLHLTLIWAICNLVQRIVRKLRGRAARRYYAGAAAILITVIYLGAGYVQANHVWQKHYALTTTKNIGSLRIALLADSHVGTTFDGEGLNKYVDQIQAQNPDIILIAGDFVDEDTEKPDMIAACRALSRFDTPYGTYFVFGNHDKGKYSNGRRGYTGDDLIDELTRNGVTVLQDE
;
A
#
# COMPACT_ATOMS: atom_id res chain seq x y z
N ILE A 1 -21.32 2.91 3.37
CA ILE A 1 -21.86 3.67 2.21
C ILE A 1 -21.29 3.11 0.91
N ILE A 2 -19.97 3.00 0.73
CA ILE A 2 -19.32 2.52 -0.51
C ILE A 2 -19.83 1.13 -0.93
N ALA A 3 -19.89 0.15 -0.02
CA ALA A 3 -20.37 -1.18 -0.31
C ALA A 3 -21.84 -1.21 -0.81
N LEU A 4 -22.69 -0.35 -0.25
CA LEU A 4 -24.08 -0.23 -0.69
C LEU A 4 -24.19 0.38 -2.09
N LEU A 5 -23.37 1.36 -2.43
CA LEU A 5 -23.33 1.94 -3.77
C LEU A 5 -22.90 0.90 -4.81
N HIS A 6 -21.87 0.11 -4.53
CA HIS A 6 -21.45 -0.97 -5.43
C HIS A 6 -22.55 -2.04 -5.57
N LEU A 7 -23.17 -2.46 -4.47
CA LEU A 7 -24.24 -3.43 -4.50
C LEU A 7 -25.42 -2.94 -5.36
N THR A 8 -25.87 -1.69 -5.19
CA THR A 8 -26.99 -1.15 -5.96
C THR A 8 -26.68 -1.03 -7.44
N LEU A 9 -25.46 -0.61 -7.80
CA LEU A 9 -25.02 -0.52 -9.20
C LEU A 9 -24.95 -1.91 -9.84
N ILE A 10 -24.29 -2.86 -9.19
CA ILE A 10 -24.16 -4.24 -9.68
C ILE A 10 -25.55 -4.88 -9.79
N TRP A 11 -26.45 -4.62 -8.87
CA TRP A 11 -27.83 -5.12 -8.93
C TRP A 11 -28.60 -4.54 -10.10
N ALA A 12 -28.46 -3.25 -10.38
CA ALA A 12 -29.08 -2.63 -11.56
C ALA A 12 -28.57 -3.28 -12.86
N ILE A 13 -27.26 -3.54 -12.98
CA ILE A 13 -26.65 -4.22 -14.11
C ILE A 13 -27.18 -5.65 -14.23
N CYS A 14 -27.20 -6.43 -13.15
CA CYS A 14 -27.73 -7.80 -13.15
C CYS A 14 -29.21 -7.84 -13.57
N ASN A 15 -30.01 -6.88 -13.13
CA ASN A 15 -31.41 -6.75 -13.55
C ASN A 15 -31.54 -6.46 -15.06
N LEU A 16 -30.72 -5.55 -15.58
CA LEU A 16 -30.71 -5.21 -17.00
C LEU A 16 -30.33 -6.44 -17.84
N VAL A 17 -29.24 -7.12 -17.47
CA VAL A 17 -28.80 -8.35 -18.15
C VAL A 17 -29.89 -9.41 -18.12
N GLN A 18 -30.52 -9.63 -16.95
CA GLN A 18 -31.61 -10.61 -16.84
C GLN A 18 -32.81 -10.27 -17.71
N ARG A 19 -33.17 -8.97 -17.84
CA ARG A 19 -34.24 -8.51 -18.76
C ARG A 19 -33.89 -8.78 -20.22
N ILE A 20 -32.66 -8.46 -20.63
CA ILE A 20 -32.18 -8.69 -22.03
C ILE A 20 -32.20 -10.18 -22.34
N VAL A 21 -31.63 -11.02 -21.48
CA VAL A 21 -31.61 -12.48 -21.67
C VAL A 21 -33.03 -13.07 -21.78
N ARG A 22 -33.95 -12.59 -20.93
CA ARG A 22 -35.38 -12.99 -21.00
C ARG A 22 -35.99 -12.63 -22.37
N LYS A 23 -35.74 -11.42 -22.85
CA LYS A 23 -36.27 -10.95 -24.15
C LYS A 23 -35.70 -11.77 -25.31
N LEU A 24 -34.41 -12.09 -25.28
CA LEU A 24 -33.77 -12.87 -26.35
C LEU A 24 -34.19 -14.34 -26.37
N ARG A 25 -34.44 -14.94 -25.19
CA ARG A 25 -34.79 -16.35 -25.07
C ARG A 25 -36.30 -16.65 -25.24
N GLY A 26 -37.12 -15.61 -25.35
CA GLY A 26 -38.59 -15.75 -25.51
C GLY A 26 -39.31 -16.53 -24.39
N ARG A 27 -38.63 -16.73 -23.24
CA ARG A 27 -39.15 -17.49 -22.10
C ARG A 27 -39.34 -16.60 -20.88
N ALA A 28 -40.49 -16.66 -20.25
CA ALA A 28 -40.69 -16.09 -18.92
C ALA A 28 -39.85 -16.89 -17.94
N ALA A 29 -38.73 -16.31 -17.48
CA ALA A 29 -37.92 -16.96 -16.46
C ALA A 29 -38.74 -17.05 -15.13
N ARG A 30 -38.95 -18.27 -14.68
CA ARG A 30 -39.74 -18.59 -13.49
C ARG A 30 -39.09 -18.10 -12.18
N ARG A 31 -37.80 -17.80 -12.21
CA ARG A 31 -37.02 -17.40 -11.03
C ARG A 31 -36.26 -16.11 -11.24
N TYR A 32 -36.15 -15.32 -10.20
CA TYR A 32 -35.37 -14.07 -10.15
C TYR A 32 -34.02 -14.35 -9.51
N TYR A 33 -32.94 -14.27 -10.30
CA TYR A 33 -31.58 -14.55 -9.83
C TYR A 33 -30.71 -13.30 -9.72
N ALA A 34 -31.16 -12.16 -10.27
CA ALA A 34 -30.34 -10.96 -10.34
C ALA A 34 -29.88 -10.44 -8.97
N GLY A 35 -30.73 -10.56 -7.93
CA GLY A 35 -30.37 -10.18 -6.58
C GLY A 35 -29.28 -11.06 -5.96
N ALA A 36 -29.43 -12.38 -6.06
CA ALA A 36 -28.42 -13.32 -5.56
C ALA A 36 -27.09 -13.17 -6.31
N ALA A 37 -27.14 -13.01 -7.64
CA ALA A 37 -25.96 -12.77 -8.46
C ALA A 37 -25.28 -11.45 -8.08
N ALA A 38 -26.03 -10.36 -7.85
CA ALA A 38 -25.49 -9.08 -7.46
C ALA A 38 -24.77 -9.16 -6.10
N ILE A 39 -25.36 -9.82 -5.11
CA ILE A 39 -24.75 -10.03 -3.79
C ILE A 39 -23.42 -10.79 -3.95
N LEU A 40 -23.44 -11.92 -4.68
CA LEU A 40 -22.26 -12.75 -4.88
C LEU A 40 -21.13 -11.99 -5.57
N ILE A 41 -21.43 -11.28 -6.67
CA ILE A 41 -20.46 -10.48 -7.41
C ILE A 41 -19.91 -9.36 -6.53
N THR A 42 -20.75 -8.68 -5.75
CA THR A 42 -20.31 -7.61 -4.85
C THR A 42 -19.38 -8.15 -3.76
N VAL A 43 -19.69 -9.29 -3.17
CA VAL A 43 -18.83 -9.91 -2.13
C VAL A 43 -17.47 -10.29 -2.72
N ILE A 44 -17.45 -10.93 -3.91
CA ILE A 44 -16.20 -11.31 -4.58
C ILE A 44 -15.39 -10.06 -4.96
N TYR A 45 -16.02 -9.04 -5.52
CA TYR A 45 -15.38 -7.80 -5.95
C TYR A 45 -14.76 -7.04 -4.77
N LEU A 46 -15.54 -6.85 -3.69
CA LEU A 46 -15.06 -6.15 -2.50
C LEU A 46 -14.01 -6.99 -1.74
N GLY A 47 -14.18 -8.31 -1.70
CA GLY A 47 -13.18 -9.21 -1.12
C GLY A 47 -11.86 -9.18 -1.88
N ALA A 48 -11.90 -9.21 -3.20
CA ALA A 48 -10.69 -9.07 -4.02
C ALA A 48 -10.01 -7.70 -3.84
N GLY A 49 -10.81 -6.62 -3.78
CA GLY A 49 -10.31 -5.27 -3.49
C GLY A 49 -9.65 -5.18 -2.12
N TYR A 50 -10.26 -5.79 -1.09
CA TYR A 50 -9.68 -5.85 0.26
C TYR A 50 -8.34 -6.60 0.27
N VAL A 51 -8.26 -7.76 -0.38
CA VAL A 51 -7.00 -8.52 -0.48
C VAL A 51 -5.93 -7.71 -1.20
N GLN A 52 -6.27 -7.02 -2.31
CA GLN A 52 -5.31 -6.20 -3.04
C GLN A 52 -4.83 -4.99 -2.23
N ALA A 53 -5.71 -4.33 -1.49
CA ALA A 53 -5.38 -3.16 -0.68
C ALA A 53 -4.48 -3.50 0.53
N ASN A 54 -4.57 -4.75 1.04
CA ASN A 54 -3.79 -5.18 2.21
C ASN A 54 -2.62 -6.10 1.86
N HIS A 55 -2.29 -6.25 0.57
CA HIS A 55 -1.19 -7.10 0.14
C HIS A 55 -0.09 -6.27 -0.53
N VAL A 56 1.10 -6.34 0.03
CA VAL A 56 2.29 -5.73 -0.58
C VAL A 56 2.88 -6.69 -1.62
N TRP A 57 2.95 -6.22 -2.86
CA TRP A 57 3.45 -7.01 -3.99
C TRP A 57 4.92 -6.70 -4.25
N GLN A 58 5.75 -7.72 -4.18
CA GLN A 58 7.14 -7.61 -4.63
C GLN A 58 7.20 -7.65 -6.16
N LYS A 59 7.93 -6.71 -6.76
CA LYS A 59 8.23 -6.64 -8.19
C LYS A 59 9.73 -6.65 -8.42
N HIS A 60 10.17 -7.34 -9.46
CA HIS A 60 11.56 -7.39 -9.85
C HIS A 60 11.75 -6.72 -11.21
N TYR A 61 12.73 -5.84 -11.27
CA TYR A 61 13.14 -5.16 -12.50
C TYR A 61 14.63 -5.39 -12.73
N ALA A 62 15.02 -5.71 -13.96
CA ALA A 62 16.41 -5.76 -14.37
C ALA A 62 16.71 -4.56 -15.29
N LEU A 63 17.64 -3.73 -14.86
CA LEU A 63 18.10 -2.58 -15.63
C LEU A 63 19.55 -2.81 -16.04
N THR A 64 19.90 -2.40 -17.25
CA THR A 64 21.28 -2.47 -17.76
C THR A 64 21.81 -1.08 -18.01
N THR A 65 23.11 -0.89 -17.78
CA THR A 65 23.81 0.35 -18.05
C THR A 65 25.12 0.08 -18.78
N THR A 66 25.58 1.04 -19.58
CA THR A 66 26.89 0.98 -20.22
C THR A 66 28.03 1.45 -19.29
N LYS A 67 27.70 1.98 -18.10
CA LYS A 67 28.68 2.37 -17.10
C LYS A 67 29.28 1.15 -16.42
N ASN A 68 30.58 1.18 -16.17
CA ASN A 68 31.28 0.08 -15.47
C ASN A 68 31.08 0.22 -13.94
N ILE A 69 29.91 -0.13 -13.45
CA ILE A 69 29.52 -0.04 -12.03
C ILE A 69 29.38 -1.41 -11.37
N GLY A 70 29.63 -2.51 -12.13
CA GLY A 70 29.35 -3.87 -11.63
C GLY A 70 27.87 -4.16 -11.54
N SER A 71 27.47 -4.99 -10.58
CA SER A 71 26.07 -5.33 -10.27
C SER A 71 25.67 -4.65 -8.97
N LEU A 72 24.51 -3.97 -9.00
CA LEU A 72 23.93 -3.31 -7.83
C LEU A 72 22.49 -3.76 -7.66
N ARG A 73 22.14 -4.22 -6.46
CA ARG A 73 20.77 -4.59 -6.09
C ARG A 73 20.16 -3.48 -5.22
N ILE A 74 19.15 -2.83 -5.76
CA ILE A 74 18.44 -1.74 -5.10
C ILE A 74 17.09 -2.27 -4.65
N ALA A 75 16.75 -2.11 -3.36
CA ALA A 75 15.39 -2.27 -2.90
C ALA A 75 14.73 -0.88 -2.81
N LEU A 76 13.54 -0.77 -3.38
CA LEU A 76 12.74 0.45 -3.37
C LEU A 76 11.41 0.18 -2.67
N LEU A 77 11.11 1.00 -1.66
CA LEU A 77 9.83 1.07 -0.98
C LEU A 77 9.21 2.44 -1.25
N ALA A 78 7.89 2.47 -1.45
CA ALA A 78 7.11 3.70 -1.54
C ALA A 78 5.70 3.45 -1.00
N ASP A 79 5.01 4.51 -0.62
CA ASP A 79 3.58 4.49 -0.29
C ASP A 79 3.23 3.43 0.79
N SER A 80 4.05 3.33 1.83
CA SER A 80 3.85 2.34 2.90
C SER A 80 2.60 2.65 3.74
N HIS A 81 2.29 3.93 3.94
CA HIS A 81 1.14 4.40 4.73
C HIS A 81 0.96 3.58 6.02
N VAL A 82 2.02 3.57 6.84
CA VAL A 82 2.03 2.82 8.11
C VAL A 82 0.86 3.24 8.98
N GLY A 83 0.16 2.26 9.56
CA GLY A 83 -1.09 2.47 10.31
C GLY A 83 -2.34 2.25 9.45
N THR A 84 -2.25 2.33 8.11
CA THR A 84 -3.36 2.10 7.18
C THR A 84 -3.26 0.73 6.51
N THR A 85 -2.11 0.40 5.90
CA THR A 85 -1.88 -0.88 5.24
C THR A 85 -1.45 -1.97 6.23
N PHE A 86 -0.60 -1.62 7.18
CA PHE A 86 -0.11 -2.43 8.29
C PHE A 86 0.33 -1.49 9.42
N ASP A 87 0.38 -1.98 10.65
CA ASP A 87 0.90 -1.23 11.80
C ASP A 87 2.44 -1.14 11.79
N GLY A 88 3.00 -0.36 12.70
CA GLY A 88 4.44 -0.15 12.78
C GLY A 88 5.23 -1.45 12.96
N GLU A 89 4.72 -2.40 13.74
CA GLU A 89 5.34 -3.72 13.93
C GLU A 89 5.19 -4.62 12.69
N GLY A 90 4.10 -4.47 11.93
CA GLY A 90 3.86 -5.22 10.69
C GLY A 90 4.89 -4.96 9.61
N LEU A 91 5.58 -3.81 9.64
CA LEU A 91 6.69 -3.51 8.73
C LEU A 91 7.84 -4.50 8.87
N ASN A 92 8.08 -5.08 10.05
CA ASN A 92 9.16 -6.03 10.29
C ASN A 92 9.14 -7.20 9.29
N LYS A 93 7.96 -7.71 8.96
CA LYS A 93 7.78 -8.79 7.98
C LYS A 93 8.35 -8.39 6.60
N TYR A 94 8.11 -7.17 6.17
CA TYR A 94 8.59 -6.69 4.87
C TYR A 94 10.08 -6.37 4.90
N VAL A 95 10.59 -5.86 6.01
CA VAL A 95 12.03 -5.68 6.25
C VAL A 95 12.75 -7.03 6.11
N ASP A 96 12.25 -8.10 6.74
CA ASP A 96 12.83 -9.43 6.63
C ASP A 96 12.81 -9.96 5.18
N GLN A 97 11.69 -9.77 4.47
CA GLN A 97 11.56 -10.18 3.07
C GLN A 97 12.52 -9.43 2.15
N ILE A 98 12.72 -8.13 2.37
CA ILE A 98 13.64 -7.30 1.60
C ILE A 98 15.09 -7.68 1.92
N GLN A 99 15.44 -7.79 3.20
CA GLN A 99 16.79 -8.17 3.63
C GLN A 99 17.21 -9.55 3.10
N ALA A 100 16.27 -10.50 3.02
CA ALA A 100 16.50 -11.82 2.42
C ALA A 100 16.89 -11.77 0.93
N GLN A 101 16.64 -10.66 0.23
CA GLN A 101 17.10 -10.44 -1.14
C GLN A 101 18.54 -9.93 -1.22
N ASN A 102 19.20 -9.69 -0.09
CA ASN A 102 20.55 -9.12 0.02
C ASN A 102 20.70 -7.84 -0.83
N PRO A 103 19.94 -6.78 -0.55
CA PRO A 103 20.08 -5.52 -1.26
C PRO A 103 21.41 -4.84 -0.91
N ASP A 104 21.98 -4.11 -1.88
CA ASP A 104 23.16 -3.28 -1.65
C ASP A 104 22.79 -1.90 -1.09
N ILE A 105 21.59 -1.42 -1.39
CA ILE A 105 21.05 -0.13 -0.96
C ILE A 105 19.53 -0.21 -0.81
N ILE A 106 18.99 0.51 0.17
CA ILE A 106 17.55 0.68 0.38
C ILE A 106 17.17 2.14 0.07
N LEU A 107 16.14 2.32 -0.74
CA LEU A 107 15.55 3.61 -1.03
C LEU A 107 14.08 3.63 -0.58
N ILE A 108 13.71 4.62 0.23
CA ILE A 108 12.34 4.84 0.69
C ILE A 108 11.85 6.12 0.04
N ALA A 109 10.95 5.99 -0.93
CA ALA A 109 10.54 7.06 -1.83
C ALA A 109 9.24 7.74 -1.39
N GLY A 110 9.13 8.05 -0.10
CA GLY A 110 8.06 8.85 0.48
C GLY A 110 6.76 8.12 0.75
N ASP A 111 5.81 8.86 1.32
CA ASP A 111 4.52 8.39 1.83
C ASP A 111 4.68 7.16 2.74
N PHE A 112 5.71 7.24 3.58
CA PHE A 112 6.03 6.22 4.58
C PHE A 112 5.00 6.19 5.69
N VAL A 113 4.60 7.38 6.15
CA VAL A 113 3.53 7.60 7.11
C VAL A 113 2.44 8.49 6.48
N ASP A 114 1.26 8.51 7.09
CA ASP A 114 0.15 9.37 6.66
C ASP A 114 -0.47 10.16 7.82
N GLU A 115 -1.66 10.73 7.62
CA GLU A 115 -2.35 11.53 8.61
C GLU A 115 -2.97 10.72 9.75
N ASP A 116 -3.20 9.44 9.53
CA ASP A 116 -3.82 8.52 10.49
C ASP A 116 -2.75 7.64 11.20
N THR A 117 -1.47 7.73 10.79
CA THR A 117 -0.35 7.06 11.46
C THR A 117 -0.15 7.63 12.87
N GLU A 118 -0.34 6.84 13.90
CA GLU A 118 -0.09 7.24 15.27
C GLU A 118 1.41 7.28 15.58
N LYS A 119 1.81 8.13 16.57
CA LYS A 119 3.23 8.25 16.97
C LYS A 119 3.90 6.93 17.36
N PRO A 120 3.25 6.02 18.12
CA PRO A 120 3.84 4.70 18.41
C PRO A 120 4.14 3.87 17.18
N ASP A 121 3.24 3.87 16.18
CA ASP A 121 3.42 3.16 14.91
C ASP A 121 4.57 3.74 14.09
N MET A 122 4.69 5.07 14.03
CA MET A 122 5.80 5.76 13.38
C MET A 122 7.13 5.32 14.00
N ILE A 123 7.23 5.34 15.35
CA ILE A 123 8.45 4.93 16.07
C ILE A 123 8.78 3.45 15.81
N ALA A 124 7.77 2.56 15.87
CA ALA A 124 7.95 1.14 15.61
C ALA A 124 8.42 0.89 14.18
N ALA A 125 7.84 1.58 13.21
CA ALA A 125 8.21 1.49 11.80
C ALA A 125 9.66 1.98 11.56
N CYS A 126 10.05 3.12 12.12
CA CYS A 126 11.43 3.62 12.03
C CYS A 126 12.42 2.62 12.66
N ARG A 127 12.06 2.03 13.79
CA ARG A 127 12.87 0.98 14.44
C ARG A 127 12.98 -0.27 13.56
N ALA A 128 11.93 -0.67 12.82
CA ALA A 128 12.01 -1.78 11.90
C ALA A 128 13.04 -1.53 10.80
N LEU A 129 13.15 -0.28 10.30
CA LEU A 129 14.14 0.08 9.28
C LEU A 129 15.58 -0.06 9.77
N SER A 130 15.86 0.09 11.06
CA SER A 130 17.23 -0.10 11.62
C SER A 130 17.76 -1.53 11.47
N ARG A 131 16.91 -2.48 11.11
CA ARG A 131 17.28 -3.87 10.87
C ARG A 131 17.85 -4.12 9.47
N PHE A 132 17.81 -3.13 8.58
CA PHE A 132 18.48 -3.22 7.31
C PHE A 132 19.99 -3.17 7.47
N ASP A 133 20.66 -4.17 6.92
CA ASP A 133 22.13 -4.25 6.85
C ASP A 133 22.53 -4.28 5.38
N THR A 134 22.98 -3.13 4.88
CA THR A 134 23.31 -2.95 3.47
C THR A 134 24.61 -2.17 3.30
N PRO A 135 25.46 -2.53 2.30
CA PRO A 135 26.75 -1.88 2.08
C PRO A 135 26.68 -0.35 1.83
N TYR A 136 25.59 0.11 1.21
CA TYR A 136 25.45 1.53 0.83
C TYR A 136 24.36 2.25 1.64
N GLY A 137 23.81 1.61 2.67
CA GLY A 137 22.88 2.23 3.61
C GLY A 137 21.43 2.32 3.12
N THR A 138 20.63 2.98 3.96
CA THR A 138 19.19 3.21 3.77
C THR A 138 18.93 4.71 3.63
N TYR A 139 18.21 5.10 2.60
CA TYR A 139 17.91 6.50 2.27
C TYR A 139 16.40 6.73 2.20
N PHE A 140 16.00 7.90 2.67
CA PHE A 140 14.60 8.33 2.70
C PHE A 140 14.46 9.68 2.01
N VAL A 141 13.39 9.84 1.21
CA VAL A 141 12.90 11.13 0.71
C VAL A 141 11.44 11.31 1.10
N PHE A 142 11.03 12.55 1.32
CA PHE A 142 9.64 12.87 1.69
C PHE A 142 8.67 12.70 0.54
N GLY A 143 7.53 12.07 0.82
CA GLY A 143 6.31 12.20 0.06
C GLY A 143 5.43 13.35 0.55
N ASN A 144 4.24 13.45 0.00
CA ASN A 144 3.32 14.54 0.37
C ASN A 144 2.63 14.33 1.73
N HIS A 145 2.51 13.10 2.22
CA HIS A 145 1.90 12.76 3.51
C HIS A 145 2.88 12.88 4.69
N ASP A 146 4.15 12.56 4.50
CA ASP A 146 5.14 12.43 5.58
C ASP A 146 5.30 13.70 6.43
N LYS A 147 5.24 14.88 5.81
CA LYS A 147 5.38 16.16 6.51
C LYS A 147 4.16 16.53 7.36
N GLY A 148 3.10 15.71 7.36
CA GLY A 148 1.90 15.91 8.18
C GLY A 148 0.99 17.07 7.76
N LYS A 149 1.13 17.54 6.53
CA LYS A 149 0.34 18.67 6.00
C LYS A 149 -1.17 18.44 6.12
N TYR A 150 -1.63 17.21 6.00
CA TYR A 150 -3.04 16.84 6.01
C TYR A 150 -3.55 16.33 7.36
N SER A 151 -2.66 16.13 8.34
CA SER A 151 -3.02 15.53 9.65
C SER A 151 -3.79 16.47 10.58
N ASN A 152 -3.76 17.79 10.33
CA ASN A 152 -4.32 18.79 11.24
C ASN A 152 -3.84 18.62 12.70
N GLY A 153 -2.60 18.14 12.91
CA GLY A 153 -2.01 17.88 14.22
C GLY A 153 -2.52 16.62 14.94
N ARG A 154 -3.37 15.82 14.32
CA ARG A 154 -3.99 14.64 14.96
C ARG A 154 -3.01 13.50 15.23
N ARG A 155 -1.99 13.32 14.39
CA ARG A 155 -1.04 12.19 14.49
C ARG A 155 -0.04 12.29 15.69
N GLY A 156 0.00 13.45 16.38
CA GLY A 156 0.79 13.63 17.60
C GLY A 156 2.31 13.76 17.39
N TYR A 157 2.77 13.98 16.16
CA TYR A 157 4.16 14.24 15.79
C TYR A 157 4.26 15.08 14.52
N THR A 158 5.43 15.70 14.33
CA THR A 158 5.74 16.57 13.17
C THR A 158 6.58 15.84 12.13
N GLY A 159 6.85 16.48 10.98
CA GLY A 159 7.82 16.00 10.01
C GLY A 159 9.24 15.97 10.57
N ASP A 160 9.58 16.93 11.46
CA ASP A 160 10.90 16.98 12.12
C ASP A 160 11.07 15.82 13.12
N ASP A 161 10.01 15.47 13.88
CA ASP A 161 10.02 14.27 14.75
C ASP A 161 10.27 12.99 13.92
N LEU A 162 9.71 12.91 12.70
CA LEU A 162 9.95 11.79 11.80
C LEU A 162 11.40 11.76 11.31
N ILE A 163 11.99 12.91 10.95
CA ILE A 163 13.40 13.03 10.55
C ILE A 163 14.29 12.53 11.69
N ASP A 164 14.04 13.02 12.91
CA ASP A 164 14.82 12.65 14.08
C ASP A 164 14.75 11.15 14.35
N GLU A 165 13.58 10.54 14.23
CA GLU A 165 13.40 9.12 14.48
C GLU A 165 14.05 8.27 13.37
N LEU A 166 13.91 8.64 12.09
CA LEU A 166 14.57 7.98 10.96
C LEU A 166 16.09 8.02 11.11
N THR A 167 16.63 9.20 11.42
CA THR A 167 18.09 9.41 11.60
C THR A 167 18.62 8.60 12.77
N ARG A 168 17.89 8.57 13.91
CA ARG A 168 18.24 7.78 15.10
C ARG A 168 18.31 6.28 14.78
N ASN A 169 17.52 5.82 13.82
CA ASN A 169 17.46 4.43 13.36
C ASN A 169 18.36 4.16 12.14
N GLY A 170 19.32 5.03 11.83
CA GLY A 170 20.34 4.80 10.81
C GLY A 170 19.89 5.07 9.38
N VAL A 171 18.76 5.73 9.19
CA VAL A 171 18.25 6.13 7.85
C VAL A 171 18.76 7.52 7.49
N THR A 172 19.37 7.67 6.33
CA THR A 172 19.79 8.97 5.80
C THR A 172 18.62 9.67 5.15
N VAL A 173 18.18 10.78 5.69
CA VAL A 173 17.11 11.60 5.12
C VAL A 173 17.67 12.58 4.12
N LEU A 174 17.20 12.51 2.86
CA LEU A 174 17.58 13.42 1.79
C LEU A 174 16.54 14.53 1.70
N GLN A 175 16.99 15.77 1.77
CA GLN A 175 16.17 16.98 1.63
C GLN A 175 16.87 17.93 0.66
N ASP A 176 16.06 18.71 -0.06
CA ASP A 176 16.57 19.84 -0.84
C ASP A 176 17.09 20.90 0.14
N GLU A 177 18.30 21.42 -0.10
CA GLU A 177 18.90 22.53 0.66
C GLU A 177 18.27 23.87 0.23
#